data_bbe04ce03b53aea64b24019eb51fa764
#
_entry.id   bbe04ce03b53aea64b24019eb51fa764
#
_cell.length_a   1.000
_cell.length_b   1.000
_cell.length_c   1.000
_cell.angle_alpha   90.00
_cell.angle_beta   90.00
_cell.angle_gamma   90.00
#
_symmetry.space_group_name_H-M   'P 1'
#
loop_
_entity.id
_entity.type
_entity.pdbx_description
1 polymer ?
#
loop_
_entity_poly.entity_id
_entity_poly.type
_entity_poly.pdbx_seq_one_letter_code
_entity_poly.pdbx_strand_id
1 'polypeptide(L)'
;MPRRCRALLLSAVAASLTLAACGTQTPQAPAPSSSPTSSPNVAPTTGLLVPGVPTEGTRPDTANLSLAAEPQSAPVPTVAPPGRQVQVGSAPEGVVVDPVTRTVAVATRNPNSLVLLDADTGAIRTRTPLPGFVRHLQLAAPGGPVLVPVESANALVRVNLPGGQADPPLFVGTVPHDATQDPNGTVMTADELGGTVSAVRGDRVVKMFTDAVQPAGLAPVGDLVGLIDVRKDDLTIYDVNTLTIVGSAPAGAGPTHLVADRHGRMIATDTRGNQVLVFQPNPSGPPTQVGAVPQPGGPYGITYDPVRDRVYVASSGTNEVIGYDMTTPQPREVARVATAQGPYTLGVDPTSGRLYIASVNTGVIQIVDAP
;
A
#
# COMPACT_ATOMS: atom_id res chain seq x y z
N MET A 1 46.74 75.27 -8.02
CA MET A 1 47.53 75.57 -9.28
C MET A 1 47.71 74.27 -10.03
N PRO A 2 47.77 74.24 -11.37
CA PRO A 2 46.69 74.54 -12.29
C PRO A 2 46.24 73.31 -13.11
N ARG A 3 45.00 73.35 -13.57
CA ARG A 3 44.45 73.22 -14.90
C ARG A 3 45.23 72.39 -16.01
N ARG A 4 44.54 71.46 -16.65
CA ARG A 4 44.30 71.49 -18.07
C ARG A 4 43.13 70.59 -18.53
N CYS A 5 42.21 71.27 -19.21
CA CYS A 5 41.14 70.71 -20.05
C CYS A 5 41.72 70.02 -21.28
N ARG A 6 41.07 69.03 -21.83
CA ARG A 6 40.89 68.85 -23.29
C ARG A 6 39.58 68.15 -23.59
N ALA A 7 39.00 68.75 -24.62
CA ALA A 7 37.63 68.57 -25.05
C ALA A 7 37.47 67.48 -26.16
N LEU A 8 36.21 67.08 -26.30
CA LEU A 8 35.44 66.70 -27.49
C LEU A 8 35.93 65.54 -28.38
N LEU A 9 35.06 64.60 -28.58
CA LEU A 9 34.50 64.29 -29.91
C LEU A 9 33.14 63.58 -29.73
N LEU A 10 32.08 64.20 -30.30
CA LEU A 10 30.76 63.64 -30.51
C LEU A 10 30.80 62.60 -31.64
N SER A 11 30.19 61.49 -31.46
CA SER A 11 29.71 60.64 -32.56
C SER A 11 28.29 60.19 -32.24
N ALA A 12 27.35 60.70 -33.00
CA ALA A 12 25.97 60.34 -32.96
C ALA A 12 25.78 58.96 -33.65
N VAL A 13 25.19 58.02 -32.95
CA VAL A 13 24.67 56.79 -33.54
C VAL A 13 23.19 56.73 -33.26
N ALA A 14 22.42 56.72 -34.34
CA ALA A 14 20.97 56.60 -34.30
C ALA A 14 20.55 55.20 -33.78
N ALA A 15 19.83 55.14 -32.67
CA ALA A 15 19.26 53.89 -32.20
C ALA A 15 17.79 53.81 -32.62
N SER A 16 17.50 52.83 -33.45
CA SER A 16 16.13 52.47 -33.85
C SER A 16 15.39 51.85 -32.65
N LEU A 17 14.31 52.49 -32.22
CA LEU A 17 13.38 51.93 -31.22
C LEU A 17 12.53 50.82 -31.88
N THR A 18 12.79 49.57 -31.51
CA THR A 18 11.82 48.49 -31.68
C THR A 18 10.99 48.40 -30.41
N LEU A 19 9.68 48.70 -30.53
CA LEU A 19 8.71 48.45 -29.45
C LEU A 19 8.57 46.93 -29.27
N ALA A 20 9.10 46.40 -28.16
CA ALA A 20 8.78 45.07 -27.68
C ALA A 20 7.44 45.18 -26.90
N ALA A 21 6.38 44.59 -27.43
CA ALA A 21 5.11 44.42 -26.73
C ALA A 21 5.35 43.44 -25.57
N CYS A 22 5.30 43.94 -24.33
CA CYS A 22 5.18 43.10 -23.13
C CYS A 22 3.84 42.37 -23.12
N GLY A 23 3.83 41.13 -23.62
CA GLY A 23 2.73 40.20 -23.34
C GLY A 23 2.77 39.80 -21.86
N THR A 24 1.78 40.23 -21.10
CA THR A 24 1.52 39.72 -19.75
C THR A 24 1.16 38.24 -19.88
N GLN A 25 2.10 37.35 -19.64
CA GLN A 25 1.79 35.94 -19.41
C GLN A 25 1.09 35.83 -18.05
N THR A 26 -0.19 35.58 -18.08
CA THR A 26 -0.94 35.06 -16.92
C THR A 26 -0.27 33.76 -16.46
N PRO A 27 -0.02 33.56 -15.16
CA PRO A 27 0.49 32.29 -14.66
C PRO A 27 -0.53 31.20 -15.04
N GLN A 28 -0.13 30.30 -15.91
CA GLN A 28 -0.93 29.11 -16.23
C GLN A 28 -0.96 28.25 -14.96
N ALA A 29 -2.14 28.00 -14.44
CA ALA A 29 -2.32 27.07 -13.34
C ALA A 29 -1.65 25.74 -13.71
N PRO A 30 -0.93 25.07 -12.77
CA PRO A 30 -0.36 23.77 -13.05
C PRO A 30 -1.51 22.84 -13.50
N ALA A 31 -1.27 22.13 -14.61
CA ALA A 31 -2.19 21.12 -15.09
C ALA A 31 -2.50 20.15 -13.94
N PRO A 32 -3.76 19.69 -13.79
CA PRO A 32 -4.07 18.71 -12.77
C PRO A 32 -3.14 17.51 -12.96
N SER A 33 -2.41 17.14 -11.90
CA SER A 33 -1.59 15.94 -11.89
C SER A 33 -2.49 14.77 -12.27
N SER A 34 -2.12 14.06 -13.33
CA SER A 34 -2.78 12.81 -13.68
C SER A 34 -2.86 11.95 -12.43
N SER A 35 -4.06 11.52 -12.06
CA SER A 35 -4.28 10.53 -10.99
C SER A 35 -3.28 9.40 -11.16
N PRO A 36 -2.70 8.87 -10.07
CA PRO A 36 -1.82 7.71 -10.18
C PRO A 36 -2.64 6.64 -10.91
N THR A 37 -2.09 6.16 -12.01
CA THR A 37 -2.71 5.09 -12.78
C THR A 37 -2.88 3.90 -11.84
N SER A 38 -4.13 3.56 -11.53
CA SER A 38 -4.53 2.24 -11.09
C SER A 38 -3.80 1.22 -11.97
N SER A 39 -3.44 0.08 -11.41
CA SER A 39 -2.90 -1.02 -12.22
C SER A 39 -3.78 -1.20 -13.43
N PRO A 40 -3.24 -1.24 -14.64
CA PRO A 40 -4.09 -1.50 -15.78
C PRO A 40 -4.83 -2.81 -15.51
N ASN A 41 -6.14 -2.83 -15.73
CA ASN A 41 -6.93 -4.07 -15.75
C ASN A 41 -6.44 -4.94 -16.92
N VAL A 42 -5.20 -5.37 -16.84
CA VAL A 42 -4.55 -6.26 -17.79
C VAL A 42 -5.04 -7.66 -17.48
N ALA A 43 -5.50 -8.37 -18.49
CA ALA A 43 -5.78 -9.78 -18.32
C ALA A 43 -4.55 -10.47 -17.73
N PRO A 44 -4.71 -11.34 -16.70
CA PRO A 44 -3.59 -12.06 -16.13
C PRO A 44 -2.86 -12.79 -17.26
N THR A 45 -1.60 -12.47 -17.42
CA THR A 45 -0.72 -13.26 -18.31
C THR A 45 -0.47 -14.60 -17.64
N THR A 46 -0.12 -15.63 -18.39
CA THR A 46 0.47 -16.84 -17.82
C THR A 46 1.75 -16.42 -17.11
N GLY A 47 1.67 -16.19 -15.78
CA GLY A 47 2.78 -15.72 -14.97
C GLY A 47 3.99 -16.63 -15.09
N LEU A 48 5.17 -16.04 -15.01
CA LEU A 48 6.42 -16.77 -14.99
C LEU A 48 6.47 -17.62 -13.72
N LEU A 49 6.55 -18.93 -13.90
CA LEU A 49 6.83 -19.84 -12.81
C LEU A 49 8.34 -19.88 -12.54
N VAL A 50 8.72 -20.02 -11.28
CA VAL A 50 10.13 -20.26 -10.92
C VAL A 50 10.51 -21.67 -11.35
N PRO A 51 11.51 -21.85 -12.24
CA PRO A 51 11.86 -23.16 -12.75
C PRO A 51 12.23 -24.16 -11.66
N GLY A 52 11.70 -25.38 -11.73
CA GLY A 52 11.98 -26.45 -10.77
C GLY A 52 11.26 -26.36 -9.42
N VAL A 53 10.42 -25.34 -9.23
CA VAL A 53 9.60 -25.22 -8.03
C VAL A 53 8.30 -26.01 -8.19
N PRO A 54 7.89 -26.83 -7.20
CA PRO A 54 6.60 -27.53 -7.23
C PRO A 54 5.43 -26.56 -7.27
N THR A 55 4.41 -26.92 -8.05
CA THR A 55 3.15 -26.15 -8.14
C THR A 55 1.97 -26.94 -7.58
N GLU A 56 0.93 -26.22 -7.15
CA GLU A 56 -0.35 -26.79 -6.72
C GLU A 56 -1.50 -25.87 -7.15
N GLY A 57 -2.66 -26.46 -7.37
CA GLY A 57 -3.87 -25.77 -7.80
C GLY A 57 -4.04 -25.79 -9.31
N THR A 58 -5.24 -25.43 -9.72
CA THR A 58 -5.63 -25.34 -11.14
C THR A 58 -5.96 -23.89 -11.45
N ARG A 59 -5.39 -23.35 -12.52
CA ARG A 59 -5.71 -21.99 -12.97
C ARG A 59 -7.21 -21.85 -13.24
N PRO A 60 -7.86 -20.85 -12.63
CA PRO A 60 -9.28 -20.62 -12.84
C PRO A 60 -9.57 -20.15 -14.28
N ASP A 61 -10.79 -20.41 -14.75
CA ASP A 61 -11.33 -19.73 -15.93
C ASP A 61 -11.63 -18.26 -15.60
N THR A 62 -11.20 -17.36 -16.46
CA THR A 62 -11.32 -15.91 -16.25
C THR A 62 -12.41 -15.25 -17.09
N ALA A 63 -13.14 -16.02 -17.93
CA ALA A 63 -14.03 -15.48 -18.98
C ALA A 63 -15.19 -14.62 -18.44
N ASN A 64 -15.65 -14.85 -17.20
CA ASN A 64 -16.81 -14.17 -16.60
C ASN A 64 -16.51 -13.48 -15.27
N LEU A 65 -15.24 -13.26 -14.96
CA LEU A 65 -14.86 -12.65 -13.68
C LEU A 65 -14.99 -11.12 -13.75
N SER A 66 -15.36 -10.54 -12.62
CA SER A 66 -15.35 -9.08 -12.42
C SER A 66 -13.93 -8.52 -12.62
N LEU A 67 -13.85 -7.24 -12.97
CA LEU A 67 -12.58 -6.52 -12.85
C LEU A 67 -12.26 -6.27 -11.37
N ALA A 68 -10.98 -6.14 -11.02
CA ALA A 68 -10.57 -5.75 -9.69
C ALA A 68 -11.28 -4.45 -9.25
N ALA A 69 -11.64 -4.37 -7.98
CA ALA A 69 -12.15 -3.13 -7.41
C ALA A 69 -10.99 -2.14 -7.19
N GLU A 70 -11.18 -0.90 -7.62
CA GLU A 70 -10.19 0.15 -7.53
C GLU A 70 -10.57 1.17 -6.44
N PRO A 71 -9.59 1.87 -5.82
CA PRO A 71 -9.90 2.92 -4.86
C PRO A 71 -10.71 4.04 -5.52
N GLN A 72 -11.74 4.48 -4.83
CA GLN A 72 -12.58 5.58 -5.31
C GLN A 72 -11.85 6.91 -5.18
N SER A 73 -12.16 7.85 -6.07
CA SER A 73 -11.64 9.22 -6.01
C SER A 73 -12.58 10.12 -5.24
N ALA A 74 -12.04 10.91 -4.32
CA ALA A 74 -12.78 11.97 -3.63
C ALA A 74 -12.32 13.37 -4.11
N PRO A 75 -13.18 14.39 -4.02
CA PRO A 75 -12.76 15.77 -4.25
C PRO A 75 -11.70 16.20 -3.25
N VAL A 76 -10.98 17.28 -3.58
CA VAL A 76 -10.04 17.90 -2.63
C VAL A 76 -10.79 18.31 -1.36
N PRO A 77 -10.30 17.95 -0.16
CA PRO A 77 -10.94 18.37 1.08
C PRO A 77 -11.00 19.90 1.19
N THR A 78 -12.17 20.41 1.57
CA THR A 78 -12.38 21.86 1.76
C THR A 78 -11.89 22.36 3.12
N VAL A 79 -11.65 21.44 4.06
CA VAL A 79 -11.12 21.71 5.39
C VAL A 79 -9.81 20.96 5.55
N ALA A 80 -8.81 21.62 6.15
CA ALA A 80 -7.53 20.98 6.43
C ALA A 80 -7.74 19.77 7.36
N PRO A 81 -7.20 18.60 7.04
CA PRO A 81 -7.32 17.43 7.90
C PRO A 81 -6.53 17.63 9.20
N PRO A 82 -6.95 16.98 10.30
CA PRO A 82 -6.29 17.07 11.58
C PRO A 82 -4.88 16.48 11.57
N GLY A 83 -4.09 16.81 12.59
CA GLY A 83 -2.76 16.28 12.78
C GLY A 83 -1.71 16.98 11.92
N ARG A 84 -0.61 16.29 11.67
CA ARG A 84 0.54 16.83 10.94
C ARG A 84 0.71 16.09 9.60
N GLN A 85 1.10 16.81 8.58
CA GLN A 85 1.45 16.26 7.28
C GLN A 85 2.96 16.32 7.06
N VAL A 86 3.55 15.23 6.61
CA VAL A 86 4.98 15.11 6.28
C VAL A 86 5.09 14.78 4.80
N GLN A 87 5.76 15.64 4.04
CA GLN A 87 6.04 15.40 2.62
C GLN A 87 7.06 14.27 2.49
N VAL A 88 6.65 13.13 1.96
CA VAL A 88 7.52 11.96 1.81
C VAL A 88 7.97 11.69 0.38
N GLY A 89 7.24 12.18 -0.60
CA GLY A 89 7.55 11.98 -2.03
C GLY A 89 6.30 11.74 -2.84
N SER A 90 6.47 11.41 -4.10
CA SER A 90 5.35 11.19 -5.03
C SER A 90 4.64 9.86 -4.75
N ALA A 91 3.32 9.89 -4.80
CA ALA A 91 2.43 8.73 -4.72
C ALA A 91 2.84 7.74 -3.60
N PRO A 92 2.82 8.16 -2.31
CA PRO A 92 3.09 7.24 -1.23
C PRO A 92 1.99 6.17 -1.17
N GLU A 93 2.42 4.94 -1.23
CA GLU A 93 1.59 3.74 -1.02
C GLU A 93 2.38 2.75 -0.17
N GLY A 94 1.70 1.83 0.50
CA GLY A 94 2.38 0.93 1.43
C GLY A 94 2.91 1.66 2.65
N VAL A 95 2.28 1.42 3.79
CA VAL A 95 2.70 1.99 5.08
C VAL A 95 2.72 0.88 6.12
N VAL A 96 3.84 0.76 6.83
CA VAL A 96 3.92 -0.12 7.99
C VAL A 96 4.67 0.57 9.12
N VAL A 97 4.28 0.28 10.36
CA VAL A 97 4.89 0.86 11.56
C VAL A 97 5.50 -0.25 12.41
N ASP A 98 6.79 -0.14 12.69
CA ASP A 98 7.46 -1.04 13.62
C ASP A 98 7.54 -0.42 15.02
N PRO A 99 6.87 -1.05 16.02
CA PRO A 99 6.88 -0.53 17.38
C PRO A 99 8.22 -0.73 18.10
N VAL A 100 9.04 -1.69 17.68
CA VAL A 100 10.32 -2.03 18.33
C VAL A 100 11.40 -1.02 17.99
N THR A 101 11.61 -0.75 16.71
CA THR A 101 12.61 0.23 16.24
C THR A 101 12.06 1.65 16.16
N ARG A 102 10.78 1.85 16.49
CA ARG A 102 10.09 3.15 16.37
C ARG A 102 10.23 3.73 14.96
N THR A 103 9.98 2.89 13.94
CA THR A 103 10.16 3.26 12.54
C THR A 103 8.86 3.11 11.76
N VAL A 104 8.53 4.14 10.97
CA VAL A 104 7.48 4.08 9.96
C VAL A 104 8.15 3.89 8.61
N ALA A 105 7.77 2.87 7.87
CA ALA A 105 8.24 2.64 6.51
C ALA A 105 7.13 2.99 5.51
N VAL A 106 7.48 3.75 4.48
CA VAL A 106 6.56 4.24 3.44
C VAL A 106 7.19 4.03 2.07
N ALA A 107 6.50 3.34 1.18
CA ALA A 107 6.92 3.23 -0.22
C ALA A 107 6.50 4.48 -1.00
N THR A 108 7.39 4.99 -1.86
CA THR A 108 7.14 6.15 -2.73
C THR A 108 7.57 5.84 -4.16
N ARG A 109 7.05 6.61 -5.13
CA ARG A 109 7.38 6.50 -6.54
C ARG A 109 8.11 7.76 -7.03
N ASN A 110 8.83 7.65 -8.13
CA ASN A 110 9.49 8.77 -8.85
C ASN A 110 10.34 9.70 -7.96
N PRO A 111 11.45 9.22 -7.34
CA PRO A 111 12.05 7.88 -7.51
C PRO A 111 11.42 6.82 -6.62
N ASN A 112 11.48 5.55 -7.06
CA ASN A 112 11.05 4.42 -6.23
C ASN A 112 11.96 4.29 -5.02
N SER A 113 11.40 4.39 -3.83
CA SER A 113 12.16 4.31 -2.58
C SER A 113 11.30 3.90 -1.39
N LEU A 114 11.94 3.27 -0.41
CA LEU A 114 11.39 3.10 0.92
C LEU A 114 11.87 4.25 1.80
N VAL A 115 10.95 5.07 2.27
CA VAL A 115 11.22 6.20 3.16
C VAL A 115 10.99 5.74 4.58
N LEU A 116 12.02 5.84 5.43
CA LEU A 116 11.92 5.50 6.85
C LEU A 116 11.82 6.78 7.68
N LEU A 117 10.77 6.87 8.49
CA LEU A 117 10.54 7.98 9.40
C LEU A 117 10.65 7.51 10.84
N ASP A 118 11.00 8.43 11.70
CA ASP A 118 10.90 8.28 13.15
C ASP A 118 9.42 8.32 13.56
N ALA A 119 8.93 7.30 14.25
CA ALA A 119 7.53 7.20 14.63
C ALA A 119 7.11 8.25 15.67
N ASP A 120 8.02 8.72 16.51
CA ASP A 120 7.70 9.67 17.56
C ASP A 120 7.67 11.11 17.03
N THR A 121 8.67 11.46 16.21
CA THR A 121 8.83 12.81 15.67
C THR A 121 8.30 13.00 14.25
N GLY A 122 8.11 11.90 13.48
CA GLY A 122 7.78 11.91 12.06
C GLY A 122 8.89 12.48 11.17
N ALA A 123 10.10 12.65 11.70
CA ALA A 123 11.25 13.07 10.91
C ALA A 123 11.70 11.95 9.97
N ILE A 124 12.03 12.30 8.73
CA ILE A 124 12.60 11.33 7.78
C ILE A 124 14.02 11.01 8.24
N ARG A 125 14.29 9.72 8.47
CA ARG A 125 15.61 9.20 8.87
C ARG A 125 16.45 8.81 7.65
N THR A 126 15.85 8.10 6.71
CA THR A 126 16.56 7.62 5.51
C THR A 126 15.62 7.37 4.35
N ARG A 127 16.21 7.23 3.16
CA ARG A 127 15.52 6.82 1.91
C ARG A 127 16.34 5.72 1.27
N THR A 128 15.79 4.52 1.21
CA THR A 128 16.41 3.35 0.58
C THR A 128 15.91 3.25 -0.86
N PRO A 129 16.76 3.36 -1.88
CA PRO A 129 16.35 3.15 -3.26
C PRO A 129 15.81 1.73 -3.46
N LEU A 130 14.72 1.61 -4.21
CA LEU A 130 14.12 0.33 -4.58
C LEU A 130 14.25 0.08 -6.08
N PRO A 131 14.40 -1.19 -6.52
CA PRO A 131 14.54 -1.51 -7.94
C PRO A 131 13.25 -1.33 -8.75
N GLY A 132 12.12 -1.01 -8.10
CA GLY A 132 10.83 -0.79 -8.73
C GLY A 132 9.82 -0.21 -7.77
N PHE A 133 8.58 -0.04 -8.23
CA PHE A 133 7.50 0.49 -7.40
C PHE A 133 6.85 -0.60 -6.54
N VAL A 134 6.23 -0.16 -5.44
CA VAL A 134 5.65 -0.97 -4.39
C VAL A 134 4.33 -0.35 -3.96
N ARG A 135 3.29 -1.17 -3.75
CA ARG A 135 1.98 -0.71 -3.24
C ARG A 135 1.69 -1.15 -1.81
N HIS A 136 2.22 -2.29 -1.39
CA HIS A 136 1.99 -2.83 -0.05
C HIS A 136 3.28 -3.09 0.69
N LEU A 137 3.23 -2.99 2.01
CA LEU A 137 4.32 -3.29 2.92
C LEU A 137 3.78 -4.02 4.14
N GLN A 138 4.49 -5.04 4.59
CA GLN A 138 4.25 -5.67 5.89
C GLN A 138 5.57 -5.84 6.65
N LEU A 139 5.50 -6.01 7.97
CA LEU A 139 6.64 -6.46 8.76
C LEU A 139 6.69 -7.99 8.73
N ALA A 140 7.88 -8.55 8.59
CA ALA A 140 8.08 -9.97 8.81
C ALA A 140 7.77 -10.36 10.27
N ALA A 141 8.21 -9.50 11.20
CA ALA A 141 7.95 -9.59 12.63
C ALA A 141 8.19 -8.22 13.28
N PRO A 142 7.80 -7.99 14.54
CA PRO A 142 8.24 -6.83 15.30
C PRO A 142 9.78 -6.72 15.32
N GLY A 143 10.31 -5.56 14.94
CA GLY A 143 11.74 -5.32 14.72
C GLY A 143 12.19 -5.47 13.26
N GLY A 144 11.32 -5.90 12.38
CA GLY A 144 11.58 -6.08 10.95
C GLY A 144 12.04 -7.49 10.56
N PRO A 145 12.53 -7.70 9.33
CA PRO A 145 12.60 -6.72 8.28
C PRO A 145 11.22 -6.28 7.74
N VAL A 146 11.20 -5.18 6.99
CA VAL A 146 10.06 -4.85 6.14
C VAL A 146 10.08 -5.76 4.92
N LEU A 147 8.97 -6.41 4.63
CA LEU A 147 8.73 -7.15 3.40
C LEU A 147 8.27 -6.16 2.32
N VAL A 148 9.01 -6.11 1.24
CA VAL A 148 8.84 -5.15 0.15
C VAL A 148 8.65 -5.91 -1.16
N PRO A 149 7.41 -6.21 -1.55
CA PRO A 149 7.10 -6.82 -2.84
C PRO A 149 7.25 -5.77 -3.95
N VAL A 150 8.33 -5.88 -4.72
CA VAL A 150 8.67 -4.92 -5.77
C VAL A 150 8.07 -5.37 -7.09
N GLU A 151 6.92 -4.80 -7.43
CA GLU A 151 6.07 -5.24 -8.54
C GLU A 151 6.80 -5.23 -9.89
N SER A 152 7.39 -4.11 -10.26
CA SER A 152 8.05 -3.97 -11.57
C SER A 152 9.38 -4.72 -11.68
N ALA A 153 9.90 -5.26 -10.57
CA ALA A 153 11.09 -6.10 -10.56
C ALA A 153 10.78 -7.59 -10.40
N ASN A 154 9.51 -7.98 -10.21
CA ASN A 154 9.08 -9.35 -9.94
C ASN A 154 9.83 -9.96 -8.74
N ALA A 155 10.06 -9.19 -7.69
CA ALA A 155 10.94 -9.59 -6.60
C ALA A 155 10.42 -9.19 -5.22
N LEU A 156 10.72 -10.02 -4.24
CA LEU A 156 10.65 -9.68 -2.83
C LEU A 156 12.00 -9.11 -2.39
N VAL A 157 11.99 -7.94 -1.76
CA VAL A 157 13.13 -7.33 -1.08
C VAL A 157 12.83 -7.27 0.40
N ARG A 158 13.81 -7.61 1.25
CA ARG A 158 13.72 -7.40 2.69
C ARG A 158 14.55 -6.18 3.05
N VAL A 159 13.97 -5.25 3.82
CA VAL A 159 14.68 -4.04 4.26
C VAL A 159 14.78 -4.04 5.78
N ASN A 160 16.02 -4.05 6.27
CA ASN A 160 16.30 -4.13 7.70
C ASN A 160 16.05 -2.81 8.42
N LEU A 161 15.44 -2.87 9.60
CA LEU A 161 15.14 -1.71 10.43
C LEU A 161 16.11 -1.59 11.62
N PRO A 162 16.39 -0.37 12.10
CA PRO A 162 15.95 0.93 11.57
C PRO A 162 16.86 1.48 10.46
N GLY A 163 17.90 0.75 10.07
CA GLY A 163 18.99 1.25 9.22
C GLY A 163 18.64 1.39 7.74
N GLY A 164 17.64 0.68 7.23
CA GLY A 164 17.21 0.75 5.84
C GLY A 164 18.09 -0.04 4.86
N GLN A 165 18.95 -0.96 5.35
CA GLN A 165 19.73 -1.83 4.46
C GLN A 165 18.80 -2.82 3.76
N ALA A 166 18.82 -2.81 2.43
CA ALA A 166 18.08 -3.74 1.61
C ALA A 166 18.90 -5.00 1.31
N ASP A 167 18.27 -6.16 1.48
CA ASP A 167 18.84 -7.42 1.03
C ASP A 167 18.77 -7.53 -0.51
N PRO A 168 19.54 -8.43 -1.13
CA PRO A 168 19.41 -8.69 -2.57
C PRO A 168 17.98 -9.10 -2.93
N PRO A 169 17.43 -8.62 -4.07
CA PRO A 169 16.10 -8.98 -4.53
C PRO A 169 15.98 -10.50 -4.80
N LEU A 170 14.95 -11.13 -4.26
CA LEU A 170 14.60 -12.50 -4.55
C LEU A 170 13.46 -12.53 -5.57
N PHE A 171 13.69 -13.10 -6.76
CA PHE A 171 12.63 -13.32 -7.73
C PHE A 171 11.58 -14.30 -7.16
N VAL A 172 10.30 -13.94 -7.21
CA VAL A 172 9.19 -14.74 -6.67
C VAL A 172 8.19 -15.11 -7.78
N GLY A 173 7.38 -14.20 -8.23
CA GLY A 173 6.44 -14.40 -9.32
C GLY A 173 6.22 -13.08 -10.05
N THR A 174 5.23 -13.03 -10.95
CA THR A 174 5.02 -11.85 -11.80
C THR A 174 4.19 -10.80 -11.08
N VAL A 175 4.76 -9.61 -10.87
CA VAL A 175 4.14 -8.45 -10.21
C VAL A 175 3.67 -8.82 -8.78
N PRO A 176 4.60 -9.12 -7.85
CA PRO A 176 4.25 -9.36 -6.46
C PRO A 176 3.66 -8.09 -5.84
N HIS A 177 2.42 -8.17 -5.34
CA HIS A 177 1.64 -7.05 -4.84
C HIS A 177 1.71 -6.91 -3.32
N ASP A 178 1.61 -8.03 -2.61
CA ASP A 178 1.69 -8.10 -1.15
C ASP A 178 2.59 -9.26 -0.73
N ALA A 179 3.11 -9.18 0.50
CA ALA A 179 3.92 -10.23 1.10
C ALA A 179 3.72 -10.27 2.61
N THR A 180 3.47 -11.45 3.15
CA THR A 180 3.29 -11.67 4.58
C THR A 180 4.16 -12.82 5.06
N GLN A 181 4.52 -12.83 6.36
CA GLN A 181 5.29 -13.90 6.99
C GLN A 181 4.50 -14.54 8.12
N ASP A 182 4.49 -15.87 8.14
CA ASP A 182 3.95 -16.62 9.27
C ASP A 182 4.92 -16.64 10.47
N PRO A 183 4.49 -17.08 11.67
CA PRO A 183 5.38 -17.16 12.84
C PRO A 183 6.57 -18.08 12.66
N ASN A 184 6.54 -19.04 11.73
CA ASN A 184 7.63 -20.00 11.48
C ASN A 184 8.63 -19.51 10.42
N GLY A 185 8.44 -18.29 9.88
CA GLY A 185 9.35 -17.64 8.95
C GLY A 185 9.10 -17.99 7.47
N THR A 186 8.00 -18.66 7.13
CA THR A 186 7.59 -18.82 5.73
C THR A 186 6.96 -17.52 5.24
N VAL A 187 7.47 -16.95 4.16
CA VAL A 187 6.87 -15.77 3.52
C VAL A 187 5.99 -16.23 2.36
N MET A 188 4.78 -15.69 2.29
CA MET A 188 3.90 -15.83 1.13
C MET A 188 3.88 -14.50 0.36
N THR A 189 3.97 -14.57 -0.97
CA THR A 189 3.79 -13.41 -1.86
C THR A 189 2.59 -13.59 -2.78
N ALA A 190 1.80 -12.55 -2.94
CA ALA A 190 0.69 -12.50 -3.89
C ALA A 190 1.20 -11.94 -5.22
N ASP A 191 1.42 -12.78 -6.21
CA ASP A 191 2.00 -12.42 -7.51
C ASP A 191 0.86 -12.02 -8.46
N GLU A 192 0.41 -10.78 -8.36
CA GLU A 192 -0.88 -10.25 -8.81
C GLU A 192 -1.17 -10.54 -10.29
N LEU A 193 -0.28 -10.14 -11.19
CA LEU A 193 -0.49 -10.34 -12.63
C LEU A 193 0.02 -11.71 -13.12
N GLY A 194 0.70 -12.45 -12.24
CA GLY A 194 1.06 -13.85 -12.45
C GLY A 194 -0.08 -14.83 -12.21
N GLY A 195 -1.08 -14.44 -11.41
CA GLY A 195 -2.10 -15.34 -10.93
C GLY A 195 -1.51 -16.48 -10.10
N THR A 196 -0.46 -16.20 -9.33
CA THR A 196 0.23 -17.18 -8.49
C THR A 196 0.43 -16.65 -7.08
N VAL A 197 0.62 -17.58 -6.13
CA VAL A 197 1.06 -17.25 -4.77
C VAL A 197 2.35 -18.05 -4.53
N SER A 198 3.43 -17.35 -4.16
CA SER A 198 4.71 -18.01 -3.94
C SER A 198 4.99 -18.17 -2.46
N ALA A 199 5.39 -19.37 -2.03
CA ALA A 199 5.88 -19.64 -0.69
C ALA A 199 7.41 -19.62 -0.68
N VAL A 200 7.99 -18.81 0.22
CA VAL A 200 9.42 -18.57 0.33
C VAL A 200 9.91 -19.03 1.71
N ARG A 201 10.97 -19.85 1.74
CA ARG A 201 11.70 -20.22 2.96
C ARG A 201 13.18 -19.87 2.80
N GLY A 202 13.69 -19.04 3.72
CA GLY A 202 15.02 -18.44 3.54
C GLY A 202 15.06 -17.59 2.26
N ASP A 203 15.99 -17.90 1.37
CA ASP A 203 16.19 -17.16 0.11
C ASP A 203 15.77 -17.97 -1.11
N ARG A 204 14.75 -18.81 -0.98
CA ARG A 204 14.24 -19.64 -2.07
C ARG A 204 12.73 -19.74 -2.08
N VAL A 205 12.13 -19.67 -3.27
CA VAL A 205 10.76 -20.11 -3.49
C VAL A 205 10.72 -21.62 -3.39
N VAL A 206 9.89 -22.16 -2.50
CA VAL A 206 9.77 -23.61 -2.25
C VAL A 206 8.49 -24.22 -2.81
N LYS A 207 7.48 -23.39 -3.07
CA LYS A 207 6.19 -23.80 -3.66
C LYS A 207 5.56 -22.61 -4.37
N MET A 208 4.79 -22.88 -5.42
CA MET A 208 3.91 -21.89 -6.05
C MET A 208 2.50 -22.48 -6.16
N PHE A 209 1.51 -21.68 -5.81
CA PHE A 209 0.10 -22.00 -5.98
C PHE A 209 -0.42 -21.30 -7.24
N THR A 210 -1.25 -22.00 -8.03
CA THR A 210 -1.73 -21.54 -9.33
C THR A 210 -3.27 -21.45 -9.40
N ASP A 211 -3.93 -21.44 -8.27
CA ASP A 211 -5.39 -21.38 -8.10
C ASP A 211 -5.95 -19.95 -8.04
N ALA A 212 -5.10 -18.94 -8.11
CA ALA A 212 -5.47 -17.54 -8.12
C ALA A 212 -5.61 -16.96 -9.55
N VAL A 213 -6.34 -15.85 -9.65
CA VAL A 213 -6.47 -15.04 -10.87
C VAL A 213 -5.71 -13.73 -10.74
N GLN A 214 -6.02 -12.96 -9.70
CA GLN A 214 -5.37 -11.70 -9.38
C GLN A 214 -5.22 -11.59 -7.86
N PRO A 215 -4.25 -12.35 -7.29
CA PRO A 215 -4.02 -12.35 -5.86
C PRO A 215 -3.50 -10.98 -5.39
N ALA A 216 -4.00 -10.49 -4.25
CA ALA A 216 -3.64 -9.16 -3.73
C ALA A 216 -3.34 -9.19 -2.22
N GLY A 217 -4.32 -8.97 -1.34
CA GLY A 217 -4.09 -8.85 0.09
C GLY A 217 -3.80 -10.17 0.80
N LEU A 218 -2.78 -10.21 1.66
CA LEU A 218 -2.37 -11.37 2.44
C LEU A 218 -2.40 -11.08 3.94
N ALA A 219 -2.84 -12.03 4.76
CA ALA A 219 -2.74 -11.94 6.22
C ALA A 219 -2.51 -13.31 6.89
N PRO A 220 -1.60 -13.42 7.88
CA PRO A 220 -1.31 -14.66 8.59
C PRO A 220 -2.17 -14.81 9.84
N VAL A 221 -2.64 -16.03 10.14
CA VAL A 221 -3.24 -16.42 11.41
C VAL A 221 -2.64 -17.77 11.83
N GLY A 222 -1.66 -17.73 12.70
CA GLY A 222 -0.87 -18.93 13.03
C GLY A 222 -0.21 -19.50 11.78
N ASP A 223 -0.45 -20.77 11.51
CA ASP A 223 0.10 -21.50 10.34
C ASP A 223 -0.78 -21.32 9.08
N LEU A 224 -1.86 -20.55 9.17
CA LEU A 224 -2.72 -20.27 8.03
C LEU A 224 -2.44 -18.88 7.47
N VAL A 225 -2.44 -18.77 6.15
CA VAL A 225 -2.40 -17.49 5.42
C VAL A 225 -3.65 -17.36 4.58
N GLY A 226 -4.38 -16.26 4.78
CA GLY A 226 -5.49 -15.86 3.93
C GLY A 226 -5.00 -15.00 2.77
N LEU A 227 -5.60 -15.22 1.61
CA LEU A 227 -5.40 -14.46 0.39
C LEU A 227 -6.71 -13.89 -0.11
N ILE A 228 -6.78 -12.60 -0.36
CA ILE A 228 -7.83 -12.00 -1.18
C ILE A 228 -7.44 -12.09 -2.66
N ASP A 229 -8.30 -12.69 -3.47
CA ASP A 229 -8.24 -12.62 -4.92
C ASP A 229 -9.26 -11.59 -5.41
N VAL A 230 -8.77 -10.47 -5.93
CA VAL A 230 -9.58 -9.28 -6.26
C VAL A 230 -10.42 -9.45 -7.53
N ARG A 231 -10.26 -10.55 -8.27
CA ARG A 231 -11.09 -10.87 -9.44
C ARG A 231 -11.99 -12.08 -9.24
N LYS A 232 -11.60 -13.02 -8.37
CA LYS A 232 -12.47 -14.11 -7.95
C LYS A 232 -13.47 -13.66 -6.89
N ASP A 233 -13.24 -12.50 -6.30
CA ASP A 233 -14.03 -11.96 -5.18
C ASP A 233 -14.09 -12.96 -4.00
N ASP A 234 -12.97 -13.64 -3.71
CA ASP A 234 -12.90 -14.68 -2.66
C ASP A 234 -11.73 -14.48 -1.68
N LEU A 235 -11.84 -15.18 -0.54
CA LEU A 235 -10.78 -15.38 0.43
C LEU A 235 -10.38 -16.85 0.39
N THR A 236 -9.16 -17.14 -0.04
CA THR A 236 -8.55 -18.47 -0.04
C THR A 236 -7.62 -18.63 1.17
N ILE A 237 -7.66 -19.80 1.81
CA ILE A 237 -6.79 -20.16 2.94
C ILE A 237 -5.73 -21.16 2.48
N TYR A 238 -4.49 -20.89 2.83
CA TYR A 238 -3.33 -21.77 2.66
C TYR A 238 -2.78 -22.20 4.01
N ASP A 239 -2.42 -23.47 4.15
CA ASP A 239 -1.62 -23.98 5.28
C ASP A 239 -0.15 -23.89 4.86
N VAL A 240 0.64 -23.04 5.55
CA VAL A 240 2.05 -22.79 5.21
C VAL A 240 3.01 -23.83 5.76
N ASN A 241 2.60 -24.68 6.70
CA ASN A 241 3.40 -25.80 7.17
C ASN A 241 3.42 -26.94 6.16
N THR A 242 2.21 -27.33 5.70
CA THR A 242 2.02 -28.40 4.72
C THR A 242 2.19 -27.91 3.28
N LEU A 243 2.16 -26.60 3.07
CA LEU A 243 2.18 -25.94 1.76
C LEU A 243 1.03 -26.45 0.87
N THR A 244 -0.21 -26.39 1.39
CA THR A 244 -1.43 -26.85 0.69
C THR A 244 -2.53 -25.80 0.71
N ILE A 245 -3.41 -25.86 -0.29
CA ILE A 245 -4.66 -25.10 -0.32
C ILE A 245 -5.65 -25.76 0.61
N VAL A 246 -6.20 -24.99 1.57
CA VAL A 246 -7.19 -25.50 2.54
C VAL A 246 -8.62 -25.34 2.02
N GLY A 247 -8.96 -24.18 1.47
CA GLY A 247 -10.28 -23.90 0.93
C GLY A 247 -10.52 -22.41 0.71
N SER A 248 -11.60 -22.06 0.03
CA SER A 248 -11.98 -20.68 -0.26
C SER A 248 -13.45 -20.41 -0.01
N ALA A 249 -13.80 -19.14 0.25
CA ALA A 249 -15.17 -18.67 0.38
C ALA A 249 -15.33 -17.30 -0.27
N PRO A 250 -16.53 -16.92 -0.76
CA PRO A 250 -16.80 -15.57 -1.26
C PRO A 250 -16.47 -14.50 -0.22
N ALA A 251 -15.86 -13.40 -0.66
CA ALA A 251 -15.42 -12.28 0.20
C ALA A 251 -16.03 -10.94 -0.19
N GLY A 252 -17.26 -10.92 -0.67
CA GLY A 252 -17.99 -9.71 -1.05
C GLY A 252 -18.12 -9.54 -2.55
N ALA A 253 -18.19 -8.28 -3.00
CA ALA A 253 -18.41 -7.92 -4.39
C ALA A 253 -17.15 -7.33 -5.08
N GLY A 254 -16.12 -7.04 -4.32
CA GLY A 254 -14.84 -6.50 -4.80
C GLY A 254 -13.90 -6.29 -3.63
N PRO A 255 -13.45 -7.41 -3.00
CA PRO A 255 -12.50 -7.35 -1.88
C PRO A 255 -11.14 -6.86 -2.37
N THR A 256 -10.38 -6.18 -1.49
CA THR A 256 -9.09 -5.61 -1.87
C THR A 256 -7.96 -5.91 -0.89
N HIS A 257 -8.16 -5.67 0.40
CA HIS A 257 -7.11 -5.79 1.41
C HIS A 257 -7.53 -6.71 2.55
N LEU A 258 -6.53 -7.23 3.25
CA LEU A 258 -6.73 -8.19 4.35
C LEU A 258 -5.77 -7.87 5.50
N VAL A 259 -6.28 -7.98 6.74
CA VAL A 259 -5.45 -8.01 7.96
C VAL A 259 -5.96 -9.10 8.89
N ALA A 260 -5.11 -9.52 9.83
CA ALA A 260 -5.49 -10.43 10.90
C ALA A 260 -5.61 -9.67 12.23
N ASP A 261 -6.52 -10.12 13.11
CA ASP A 261 -6.64 -9.62 14.47
C ASP A 261 -6.10 -10.61 15.52
N ARG A 262 -5.98 -10.12 16.76
CA ARG A 262 -5.48 -10.94 17.89
C ARG A 262 -6.41 -12.08 18.31
N HIS A 263 -7.63 -12.13 17.78
CA HIS A 263 -8.60 -13.21 18.01
C HIS A 263 -8.52 -14.31 16.96
N GLY A 264 -7.55 -14.21 16.04
CA GLY A 264 -7.36 -15.17 14.95
C GLY A 264 -8.42 -15.06 13.85
N ARG A 265 -9.00 -13.88 13.67
CA ARG A 265 -9.92 -13.57 12.57
C ARG A 265 -9.19 -12.81 11.48
N MET A 266 -9.69 -12.89 10.27
CA MET A 266 -9.24 -12.16 9.10
C MET A 266 -10.28 -11.10 8.74
N ILE A 267 -9.84 -9.86 8.54
CA ILE A 267 -10.72 -8.73 8.25
C ILE A 267 -10.38 -8.21 6.86
N ALA A 268 -11.37 -8.19 5.97
CA ALA A 268 -11.25 -7.77 4.59
C ALA A 268 -12.01 -6.48 4.31
N THR A 269 -11.45 -5.61 3.46
CA THR A 269 -12.19 -4.51 2.85
C THR A 269 -12.86 -4.98 1.57
N ASP A 270 -14.16 -4.80 1.45
CA ASP A 270 -14.93 -5.01 0.22
C ASP A 270 -15.24 -3.65 -0.40
N THR A 271 -14.30 -3.17 -1.23
CA THR A 271 -14.29 -1.81 -1.79
C THR A 271 -15.52 -1.53 -2.63
N ARG A 272 -15.92 -2.45 -3.52
CA ARG A 272 -17.10 -2.29 -4.37
C ARG A 272 -18.39 -2.53 -3.59
N GLY A 273 -18.37 -3.47 -2.63
CA GLY A 273 -19.51 -3.76 -1.75
C GLY A 273 -19.74 -2.71 -0.67
N ASN A 274 -18.82 -1.76 -0.48
CA ASN A 274 -18.90 -0.72 0.55
C ASN A 274 -19.09 -1.28 1.96
N GLN A 275 -18.27 -2.24 2.34
CA GLN A 275 -18.34 -2.91 3.64
C GLN A 275 -16.97 -3.43 4.10
N VAL A 276 -16.88 -3.71 5.39
CA VAL A 276 -15.77 -4.44 6.01
C VAL A 276 -16.30 -5.79 6.45
N LEU A 277 -15.61 -6.86 6.07
CA LEU A 277 -16.01 -8.25 6.31
C LEU A 277 -15.08 -8.90 7.32
N VAL A 278 -15.60 -9.75 8.18
CA VAL A 278 -14.83 -10.49 9.19
C VAL A 278 -15.01 -11.98 8.96
N PHE A 279 -13.90 -12.69 8.85
CA PHE A 279 -13.87 -14.13 8.62
C PHE A 279 -13.16 -14.87 9.75
N GLN A 280 -13.65 -16.05 10.08
CA GLN A 280 -12.95 -17.03 10.90
C GLN A 280 -12.30 -18.04 9.96
N PRO A 281 -10.95 -18.12 9.87
CA PRO A 281 -10.28 -19.16 9.10
C PRO A 281 -10.55 -20.53 9.72
N ASN A 282 -10.57 -21.56 8.87
CA ASN A 282 -10.79 -22.95 9.29
C ASN A 282 -9.59 -23.79 8.77
N PRO A 283 -8.84 -24.47 9.63
CA PRO A 283 -7.70 -25.29 9.22
C PRO A 283 -8.06 -26.54 8.40
N SER A 284 -9.35 -26.87 8.31
CA SER A 284 -9.82 -28.09 7.66
C SER A 284 -10.82 -27.83 6.53
N GLY A 285 -10.96 -26.59 6.08
CA GLY A 285 -11.91 -26.23 5.03
C GLY A 285 -12.04 -24.73 4.79
N PRO A 286 -13.08 -24.31 4.07
CA PRO A 286 -13.29 -22.90 3.75
C PRO A 286 -13.43 -22.02 5.01
N PRO A 287 -13.00 -20.74 4.95
CA PRO A 287 -13.25 -19.77 6.01
C PRO A 287 -14.74 -19.44 6.11
N THR A 288 -15.19 -19.02 7.30
CA THR A 288 -16.59 -18.65 7.54
C THR A 288 -16.68 -17.15 7.82
N GLN A 289 -17.56 -16.44 7.13
CA GLN A 289 -17.86 -15.05 7.47
C GLN A 289 -18.63 -15.00 8.80
N VAL A 290 -18.11 -14.27 9.78
CA VAL A 290 -18.64 -14.18 11.14
C VAL A 290 -19.11 -12.78 11.52
N GLY A 291 -18.84 -11.77 10.67
CA GLY A 291 -19.28 -10.40 10.88
C GLY A 291 -19.15 -9.55 9.65
N ALA A 292 -19.83 -8.39 9.66
CA ALA A 292 -19.72 -7.37 8.62
C ALA A 292 -20.21 -6.02 9.14
N VAL A 293 -19.70 -4.93 8.59
CA VAL A 293 -20.22 -3.58 8.82
C VAL A 293 -20.22 -2.78 7.51
N PRO A 294 -21.28 -2.05 7.18
CA PRO A 294 -21.29 -1.13 6.05
C PRO A 294 -20.28 0.00 6.25
N GLN A 295 -19.51 0.30 5.22
CA GLN A 295 -18.63 1.46 5.15
C GLN A 295 -18.71 2.08 3.75
N PRO A 296 -19.61 3.04 3.51
CA PRO A 296 -19.68 3.77 2.25
C PRO A 296 -18.38 4.53 1.94
N GLY A 297 -18.15 4.79 0.66
CA GLY A 297 -17.00 5.57 0.21
C GLY A 297 -15.79 4.73 -0.19
N GLY A 298 -16.00 3.46 -0.55
CA GLY A 298 -14.95 2.57 -1.05
C GLY A 298 -13.88 2.29 0.00
N PRO A 299 -14.18 1.47 1.03
CA PRO A 299 -13.16 1.02 1.99
C PRO A 299 -12.01 0.36 1.24
N TYR A 300 -10.78 0.78 1.51
CA TYR A 300 -9.61 0.32 0.76
C TYR A 300 -8.50 -0.13 1.70
N GLY A 301 -7.55 0.75 2.03
CA GLY A 301 -6.46 0.40 2.95
C GLY A 301 -6.96 0.08 4.36
N ILE A 302 -6.30 -0.86 5.03
CA ILE A 302 -6.69 -1.37 6.33
C ILE A 302 -5.45 -1.61 7.20
N THR A 303 -5.57 -1.38 8.51
CA THR A 303 -4.55 -1.73 9.51
C THR A 303 -5.20 -2.12 10.83
N TYR A 304 -4.49 -2.91 11.64
CA TYR A 304 -4.99 -3.38 12.94
C TYR A 304 -4.08 -2.95 14.09
N ASP A 305 -4.68 -2.40 15.14
CA ASP A 305 -4.04 -2.09 16.43
C ASP A 305 -4.28 -3.24 17.43
N PRO A 306 -3.29 -4.09 17.69
CA PRO A 306 -3.46 -5.22 18.59
C PRO A 306 -3.54 -4.83 20.07
N VAL A 307 -3.11 -3.61 20.44
CA VAL A 307 -3.18 -3.12 21.82
C VAL A 307 -4.57 -2.64 22.16
N ARG A 308 -5.17 -1.85 21.26
CA ARG A 308 -6.50 -1.26 21.45
C ARG A 308 -7.63 -2.12 20.90
N ASP A 309 -7.28 -3.23 20.22
CA ASP A 309 -8.21 -4.12 19.54
C ASP A 309 -9.10 -3.38 18.54
N ARG A 310 -8.46 -2.62 17.66
CA ARG A 310 -9.15 -1.77 16.69
C ARG A 310 -8.63 -2.03 15.26
N VAL A 311 -9.56 -2.10 14.33
CA VAL A 311 -9.25 -2.01 12.90
C VAL A 311 -9.50 -0.58 12.43
N TYR A 312 -8.58 -0.03 11.64
CA TYR A 312 -8.74 1.25 10.98
C TYR A 312 -8.78 1.04 9.47
N VAL A 313 -9.79 1.62 8.81
CA VAL A 313 -10.06 1.42 7.39
C VAL A 313 -10.18 2.76 6.69
N ALA A 314 -9.41 2.96 5.62
CA ALA A 314 -9.47 4.16 4.79
C ALA A 314 -10.61 4.06 3.77
N SER A 315 -11.46 5.10 3.70
CA SER A 315 -12.43 5.31 2.62
C SER A 315 -11.85 6.32 1.64
N SER A 316 -11.35 5.82 0.51
CA SER A 316 -10.70 6.67 -0.51
C SER A 316 -11.68 7.64 -1.20
N GLY A 317 -12.95 7.27 -1.32
CA GLY A 317 -14.01 8.09 -1.93
C GLY A 317 -14.57 9.19 -1.03
N THR A 318 -14.24 9.21 0.28
CA THR A 318 -14.73 10.23 1.22
C THR A 318 -13.62 10.96 1.96
N ASN A 319 -12.35 10.60 1.73
CA ASN A 319 -11.18 11.13 2.47
C ASN A 319 -11.33 10.97 3.98
N GLU A 320 -11.61 9.76 4.42
CA GLU A 320 -11.78 9.41 5.83
C GLU A 320 -11.03 8.14 6.20
N VAL A 321 -10.68 8.01 7.47
CA VAL A 321 -10.35 6.74 8.13
C VAL A 321 -11.38 6.48 9.21
N ILE A 322 -11.96 5.28 9.22
CA ILE A 322 -12.92 4.85 10.23
C ILE A 322 -12.26 3.77 11.08
N GLY A 323 -12.38 3.91 12.40
CA GLY A 323 -11.90 2.95 13.39
C GLY A 323 -13.04 2.11 13.95
N TYR A 324 -12.85 0.80 14.02
CA TYR A 324 -13.81 -0.14 14.54
C TYR A 324 -13.22 -0.91 15.73
N ASP A 325 -14.00 -1.04 16.80
CA ASP A 325 -13.78 -1.96 17.90
C ASP A 325 -13.98 -3.40 17.43
N MET A 326 -13.01 -4.26 17.69
CA MET A 326 -12.99 -5.66 17.26
C MET A 326 -13.10 -6.66 18.41
N THR A 327 -13.53 -6.22 19.60
CA THR A 327 -13.73 -7.11 20.76
C THR A 327 -14.76 -8.22 20.50
N THR A 328 -15.61 -8.03 19.51
CA THR A 328 -16.54 -9.06 19.00
C THR A 328 -16.33 -9.24 17.49
N PRO A 329 -16.84 -10.33 16.88
CA PRO A 329 -16.79 -10.50 15.43
C PRO A 329 -17.57 -9.42 14.65
N GLN A 330 -18.55 -8.76 15.30
CA GLN A 330 -19.30 -7.67 14.68
C GLN A 330 -18.58 -6.33 14.92
N PRO A 331 -17.97 -5.69 13.90
CA PRO A 331 -17.26 -4.45 14.06
C PRO A 331 -18.21 -3.31 14.48
N ARG A 332 -17.75 -2.47 15.42
CA ARG A 332 -18.50 -1.32 15.91
C ARG A 332 -17.68 -0.04 15.74
N GLU A 333 -18.19 0.93 15.00
CA GLU A 333 -17.49 2.21 14.81
C GLU A 333 -17.22 2.91 16.14
N VAL A 334 -15.97 3.32 16.35
CA VAL A 334 -15.51 4.02 17.56
C VAL A 334 -14.69 5.27 17.25
N ALA A 335 -14.29 5.44 15.99
CA ALA A 335 -13.45 6.57 15.59
C ALA A 335 -13.73 6.95 14.12
N ARG A 336 -13.60 8.24 13.81
CA ARG A 336 -13.65 8.76 12.43
C ARG A 336 -12.72 9.93 12.29
N VAL A 337 -11.82 9.89 11.31
CA VAL A 337 -10.77 10.88 11.10
C VAL A 337 -10.81 11.37 9.65
N ALA A 338 -10.93 12.68 9.45
CA ALA A 338 -10.78 13.28 8.13
C ALA A 338 -9.32 13.21 7.66
N THR A 339 -9.11 12.94 6.37
CA THR A 339 -7.77 12.77 5.81
C THR A 339 -7.44 13.77 4.72
N ALA A 340 -6.15 13.83 4.37
CA ALA A 340 -5.71 14.41 3.11
C ALA A 340 -6.30 13.61 1.94
N GLN A 341 -6.31 14.19 0.74
CA GLN A 341 -6.95 13.59 -0.44
C GLN A 341 -6.33 12.25 -0.84
N GLY A 342 -7.16 11.25 -1.05
CA GLY A 342 -6.77 9.93 -1.53
C GLY A 342 -6.02 9.12 -0.48
N PRO A 343 -6.62 8.80 0.68
CA PRO A 343 -6.05 7.87 1.65
C PRO A 343 -6.12 6.45 1.08
N TYR A 344 -4.97 5.90 0.64
CA TYR A 344 -4.94 4.55 0.06
C TYR A 344 -4.53 3.51 1.08
N THR A 345 -3.44 3.76 1.80
CA THR A 345 -2.92 2.83 2.79
C THR A 345 -2.64 3.56 4.11
N LEU A 346 -2.56 2.80 5.19
CA LEU A 346 -2.28 3.36 6.49
C LEU A 346 -1.59 2.33 7.39
N GLY A 347 -0.87 2.84 8.38
CA GLY A 347 -0.31 2.05 9.46
C GLY A 347 -0.68 2.65 10.81
N VAL A 348 -0.69 1.84 11.84
CA VAL A 348 -0.91 2.27 13.24
C VAL A 348 0.32 1.94 14.06
N ASP A 349 0.72 2.86 14.94
CA ASP A 349 1.70 2.58 15.99
C ASP A 349 0.97 2.00 17.21
N PRO A 350 1.12 0.72 17.51
CA PRO A 350 0.40 0.12 18.64
C PRO A 350 0.86 0.67 19.99
N THR A 351 2.06 1.30 20.05
CA THR A 351 2.55 1.91 21.29
C THR A 351 1.77 3.16 21.64
N SER A 352 1.58 4.08 20.68
CA SER A 352 0.90 5.35 20.91
C SER A 352 -0.57 5.37 20.46
N GLY A 353 -0.99 4.49 19.55
CA GLY A 353 -2.28 4.54 18.85
C GLY A 353 -2.30 5.49 17.67
N ARG A 354 -1.17 6.10 17.33
CA ARG A 354 -1.04 7.08 16.26
C ARG A 354 -1.19 6.42 14.89
N LEU A 355 -1.95 7.07 14.01
CA LEU A 355 -2.14 6.67 12.63
C LEU A 355 -1.17 7.41 11.70
N TYR A 356 -0.67 6.68 10.70
CA TYR A 356 0.15 7.18 9.59
C TYR A 356 -0.58 6.85 8.30
N ILE A 357 -1.15 7.86 7.64
CA ILE A 357 -2.05 7.69 6.51
C ILE A 357 -1.37 8.22 5.26
N ALA A 358 -1.18 7.37 4.27
CA ALA A 358 -0.59 7.75 2.99
C ALA A 358 -1.64 8.40 2.09
N SER A 359 -1.36 9.63 1.66
CA SER A 359 -2.17 10.36 0.69
C SER A 359 -1.47 10.34 -0.67
N VAL A 360 -1.92 9.47 -1.53
CA VAL A 360 -1.38 9.26 -2.88
C VAL A 360 -1.41 10.54 -3.72
N ASN A 361 -2.49 11.31 -3.62
CA ASN A 361 -2.68 12.52 -4.42
C ASN A 361 -1.81 13.69 -3.99
N THR A 362 -1.40 13.77 -2.73
CA THR A 362 -0.68 14.93 -2.18
C THR A 362 0.78 14.65 -1.86
N GLY A 363 1.19 13.37 -1.86
CA GLY A 363 2.56 12.99 -1.57
C GLY A 363 2.95 13.06 -0.09
N VAL A 364 1.96 13.10 0.81
CA VAL A 364 2.19 13.23 2.25
C VAL A 364 1.84 11.97 3.01
N ILE A 365 2.46 11.82 4.16
CA ILE A 365 1.96 11.01 5.27
C ILE A 365 1.28 11.96 6.26
N GLN A 366 -0.01 11.77 6.47
CA GLN A 366 -0.72 12.42 7.57
C GLN A 366 -0.50 11.63 8.85
N ILE A 367 -0.07 12.31 9.89
CA ILE A 367 0.19 11.74 11.21
C ILE A 367 -0.83 12.31 12.17
N VAL A 368 -1.66 11.45 12.76
CA VAL A 368 -2.75 11.87 13.63
C VAL A 368 -2.90 10.91 14.80
N ASP A 369 -3.11 11.43 15.99
CA ASP A 369 -3.48 10.61 17.14
C ASP A 369 -4.91 10.11 16.92
N ALA A 370 -5.13 8.79 16.96
CA ALA A 370 -6.46 8.23 16.80
C ALA A 370 -7.33 8.57 18.02
N PRO A 371 -8.60 8.97 17.82
CA PRO A 371 -9.51 9.29 18.90
C PRO A 371 -9.92 8.07 19.73
#